data_90a7c365010a0505a001531952e1e288
#
_entry.id   90a7c365010a0505a001531952e1e288
#
_cell.length_a   1.000
_cell.length_b   1.000
_cell.length_c   1.000
_cell.angle_alpha   90.00
_cell.angle_beta   90.00
_cell.angle_gamma   90.00
#
_symmetry.space_group_name_H-M   'P 1'
#
loop_
_entity.id
_entity.type
_entity.pdbx_description
1 polymer ?
#
loop_
_entity_poly.entity_id
_entity_poly.type
_entity_poly.pdbx_seq_one_letter_code
_entity_poly.pdbx_strand_id
1 'polypeptide(L)'
;MQLIIISGKIGSGKSTLSKYFQKKSYRYISSDILAKNIIQNNRYIADKLYKEFNILDNAKKVSLKKLKIIFLSSKESKDKINSIIHPFFYKELNLILGKSSNNNIVLELPLIETSNYIKYNSKIVTIKTKLKIRKQRYLAKSTTKSEDFKILNKYQKSSEYYEKYSDYVISNNDTIEIL
;
A
#
# COMPACT_ATOMS: atom_id res chain seq x y z
N MET A 1 16.85 -9.37 12.53
CA MET A 1 16.00 -8.74 11.49
C MET A 1 15.58 -7.36 11.95
N GLN A 2 15.88 -6.33 11.19
CA GLN A 2 15.32 -4.99 11.38
C GLN A 2 14.19 -4.80 10.37
N LEU A 3 12.97 -4.44 10.84
CA LEU A 3 11.83 -4.14 9.98
C LEU A 3 11.55 -2.63 10.02
N ILE A 4 11.63 -1.98 8.87
CA ILE A 4 11.26 -0.58 8.69
C ILE A 4 9.98 -0.54 7.85
N ILE A 5 8.94 0.10 8.37
CA ILE A 5 7.69 0.33 7.65
C ILE A 5 7.70 1.77 7.12
N ILE A 6 7.67 1.91 5.80
CA ILE A 6 7.53 3.22 5.15
C ILE A 6 6.05 3.50 4.88
N SER A 7 5.53 4.50 5.55
CA SER A 7 4.13 4.91 5.43
C SER A 7 3.99 6.36 4.95
N GLY A 8 2.76 6.80 4.75
CA GLY A 8 2.43 8.15 4.30
C GLY A 8 1.36 8.17 3.22
N LYS A 9 0.80 9.33 2.98
CA LYS A 9 -0.33 9.52 2.05
C LYS A 9 0.08 9.27 0.59
N ILE A 10 -0.91 9.06 -0.27
CA ILE A 10 -0.69 8.87 -1.71
C ILE A 10 0.12 10.03 -2.31
N GLY A 11 1.12 9.70 -3.12
CA GLY A 11 2.01 10.68 -3.77
C GLY A 11 3.12 11.25 -2.85
N SER A 12 3.30 10.75 -1.62
CA SER A 12 4.30 11.29 -0.67
C SER A 12 5.75 10.91 -0.97
N GLY A 13 6.02 9.87 -1.78
CA GLY A 13 7.38 9.42 -2.10
C GLY A 13 7.80 8.12 -1.40
N LYS A 14 6.87 7.37 -0.81
CA LYS A 14 7.15 6.08 -0.14
C LYS A 14 8.02 5.14 -0.96
N SER A 15 7.62 4.90 -2.21
CA SER A 15 8.35 3.96 -3.09
C SER A 15 9.77 4.44 -3.40
N THR A 16 10.01 5.75 -3.44
CA THR A 16 11.34 6.34 -3.64
C THR A 16 12.23 6.03 -2.43
N LEU A 17 11.76 6.30 -1.22
CA LEU A 17 12.49 6.01 0.00
C LEU A 17 12.69 4.48 0.18
N SER A 18 11.68 3.66 -0.10
CA SER A 18 11.81 2.20 -0.02
C SER A 18 12.88 1.66 -0.97
N LYS A 19 12.97 2.21 -2.19
CA LYS A 19 14.04 1.86 -3.14
C LYS A 19 15.42 2.32 -2.69
N TYR A 20 15.52 3.44 -1.97
CA TYR A 20 16.78 3.87 -1.36
C TYR A 20 17.26 2.84 -0.32
N PHE A 21 16.38 2.35 0.57
CA PHE A 21 16.72 1.27 1.50
C PHE A 21 17.08 -0.03 0.78
N GLN A 22 16.42 -0.35 -0.34
CA GLN A 22 16.77 -1.51 -1.15
C GLN A 22 18.21 -1.43 -1.68
N LYS A 23 18.67 -0.24 -2.11
CA LYS A 23 20.07 0.00 -2.50
C LYS A 23 21.06 -0.14 -1.32
N LYS A 24 20.59 -0.04 -0.08
CA LYS A 24 21.33 -0.27 1.16
C LYS A 24 21.18 -1.71 1.70
N SER A 25 20.91 -2.67 0.81
CA SER A 25 20.80 -4.09 1.11
C SER A 25 19.60 -4.49 1.99
N TYR A 26 18.58 -3.64 2.11
CA TYR A 26 17.30 -4.05 2.69
C TYR A 26 16.48 -4.82 1.66
N ARG A 27 15.85 -5.92 2.06
CA ARG A 27 14.83 -6.59 1.24
C ARG A 27 13.59 -5.71 1.16
N TYR A 28 13.25 -5.23 -0.04
CA TYR A 28 12.06 -4.39 -0.25
C TYR A 28 10.81 -5.23 -0.46
N ILE A 29 9.76 -4.93 0.30
CA ILE A 29 8.41 -5.49 0.14
C ILE A 29 7.44 -4.35 -0.15
N SER A 30 6.77 -4.42 -1.31
CA SER A 30 5.68 -3.51 -1.65
C SER A 30 4.35 -4.18 -1.32
N SER A 31 3.56 -3.57 -0.42
CA SER A 31 2.22 -4.06 -0.08
C SER A 31 1.29 -4.09 -1.30
N ASP A 32 1.42 -3.12 -2.22
CA ASP A 32 0.60 -3.06 -3.43
C ASP A 32 0.90 -4.23 -4.38
N ILE A 33 2.19 -4.58 -4.54
CA ILE A 33 2.60 -5.73 -5.37
C ILE A 33 2.16 -7.03 -4.72
N LEU A 34 2.37 -7.17 -3.41
CA LEU A 34 1.96 -8.36 -2.67
C LEU A 34 0.44 -8.57 -2.76
N ALA A 35 -0.35 -7.53 -2.54
CA ALA A 35 -1.80 -7.60 -2.67
C ALA A 35 -2.26 -8.02 -4.08
N LYS A 36 -1.66 -7.45 -5.13
CA LYS A 36 -1.96 -7.85 -6.52
C LYS A 36 -1.65 -9.31 -6.78
N ASN A 37 -0.49 -9.79 -6.32
CA ASN A 37 -0.10 -11.19 -6.48
C ASN A 37 -1.08 -12.14 -5.77
N ILE A 38 -1.51 -11.80 -4.55
CA ILE A 38 -2.48 -12.59 -3.79
C ILE A 38 -3.83 -12.60 -4.52
N ILE A 39 -4.33 -11.46 -4.99
CA ILE A 39 -5.59 -11.35 -5.72
C ILE A 39 -5.60 -12.21 -6.97
N GLN A 40 -4.49 -12.23 -7.72
CA GLN A 40 -4.39 -12.93 -9.00
C GLN A 40 -4.14 -14.43 -8.88
N ASN A 41 -3.51 -14.87 -7.78
CA ASN A 41 -3.07 -16.26 -7.62
C ASN A 41 -3.86 -17.05 -6.55
N ASN A 42 -4.72 -16.39 -5.78
CA ASN A 42 -5.55 -17.06 -4.77
C ASN A 42 -6.97 -17.31 -5.28
N ARG A 43 -7.28 -18.56 -5.59
CA ARG A 43 -8.59 -18.98 -6.13
C ARG A 43 -9.76 -18.61 -5.20
N TYR A 44 -9.59 -18.77 -3.90
CA TYR A 44 -10.65 -18.44 -2.93
C TYR A 44 -10.99 -16.93 -2.98
N ILE A 45 -9.98 -16.07 -3.06
CA ILE A 45 -10.19 -14.61 -3.21
C ILE A 45 -10.88 -14.31 -4.53
N ALA A 46 -10.44 -14.94 -5.64
CA ALA A 46 -11.06 -14.76 -6.94
C ALA A 46 -12.54 -15.15 -6.93
N ASP A 47 -12.88 -16.32 -6.34
CA ASP A 47 -14.26 -16.79 -6.23
C ASP A 47 -15.12 -15.85 -5.35
N LYS A 48 -14.59 -15.36 -4.23
CA LYS A 48 -15.29 -14.40 -3.37
C LYS A 48 -15.54 -13.06 -4.08
N LEU A 49 -14.52 -12.52 -4.75
CA LEU A 49 -14.64 -11.28 -5.50
C LEU A 49 -15.56 -11.42 -6.71
N TYR A 50 -15.59 -12.59 -7.34
CA TYR A 50 -16.54 -12.90 -8.41
C TYR A 50 -17.98 -12.93 -7.92
N LYS A 51 -18.25 -13.66 -6.83
CA LYS A 51 -19.59 -13.75 -6.24
C LYS A 51 -20.14 -12.38 -5.83
N GLU A 52 -19.27 -11.52 -5.32
CA GLU A 52 -19.65 -10.21 -4.81
C GLU A 52 -19.78 -9.13 -5.90
N PHE A 53 -18.91 -9.17 -6.92
CA PHE A 53 -18.76 -8.06 -7.87
C PHE A 53 -18.74 -8.45 -9.34
N ASN A 54 -18.78 -9.74 -9.67
CA ASN A 54 -18.75 -10.25 -11.05
C ASN A 54 -17.57 -9.71 -11.89
N ILE A 55 -16.35 -9.77 -11.36
CA ILE A 55 -15.17 -9.08 -11.92
C ILE A 55 -14.09 -9.99 -12.51
N LEU A 56 -14.45 -11.17 -12.99
CA LEU A 56 -13.50 -11.99 -13.73
C LEU A 56 -13.31 -11.46 -15.17
N ASP A 57 -12.12 -11.68 -15.70
CA ASP A 57 -11.83 -11.49 -17.12
C ASP A 57 -12.12 -12.79 -17.92
N ASN A 58 -11.83 -12.75 -19.23
CA ASN A 58 -12.04 -13.89 -20.14
C ASN A 58 -11.15 -15.11 -19.77
N ALA A 59 -10.05 -14.90 -19.05
CA ALA A 59 -9.18 -15.96 -18.55
C ALA A 59 -9.60 -16.46 -17.15
N LYS A 60 -10.80 -16.12 -16.67
CA LYS A 60 -11.34 -16.42 -15.33
C LYS A 60 -10.45 -15.91 -14.19
N LYS A 61 -9.64 -14.88 -14.44
CA LYS A 61 -8.84 -14.18 -13.42
C LYS A 61 -9.51 -12.88 -13.01
N VAL A 62 -9.20 -12.42 -11.80
CA VAL A 62 -9.71 -11.12 -11.31
C VAL A 62 -9.17 -9.98 -12.16
N SER A 63 -10.07 -9.24 -12.79
CA SER A 63 -9.72 -8.02 -13.52
C SER A 63 -9.34 -6.90 -12.56
N LEU A 64 -8.05 -6.63 -12.40
CA LEU A 64 -7.56 -5.54 -11.53
C LEU A 64 -8.10 -4.16 -11.96
N LYS A 65 -8.39 -3.98 -13.26
CA LYS A 65 -9.00 -2.74 -13.78
C LYS A 65 -10.44 -2.58 -13.27
N LYS A 66 -11.27 -3.64 -13.38
CA LYS A 66 -12.66 -3.62 -12.86
C LYS A 66 -12.64 -3.48 -11.33
N LEU A 67 -11.75 -4.21 -10.64
CA LEU A 67 -11.61 -4.14 -9.19
C LEU A 67 -11.27 -2.71 -8.73
N LYS A 68 -10.35 -2.02 -9.41
CA LYS A 68 -10.03 -0.62 -9.12
C LYS A 68 -11.25 0.30 -9.27
N ILE A 69 -12.04 0.12 -10.33
CA ILE A 69 -13.25 0.94 -10.55
C ILE A 69 -14.23 0.74 -9.39
N ILE A 70 -14.49 -0.49 -9.00
CA ILE A 70 -15.41 -0.81 -7.89
C ILE A 70 -14.84 -0.31 -6.54
N PHE A 71 -13.55 -0.48 -6.30
CA PHE A 71 -12.89 0.04 -5.09
C PHE A 71 -13.04 1.56 -4.93
N LEU A 72 -13.07 2.29 -6.05
CA LEU A 72 -13.21 3.75 -6.06
C LEU A 72 -14.67 4.21 -6.10
N SER A 73 -15.64 3.33 -6.35
CA SER A 73 -17.04 3.71 -6.51
C SER A 73 -17.72 4.12 -5.20
N SER A 74 -17.43 3.44 -4.10
CA SER A 74 -18.00 3.77 -2.80
C SER A 74 -17.11 3.29 -1.63
N LYS A 75 -17.38 3.83 -0.43
CA LYS A 75 -16.71 3.39 0.80
C LYS A 75 -17.07 1.94 1.13
N GLU A 76 -18.34 1.57 0.94
CA GLU A 76 -18.86 0.22 1.19
C GLU A 76 -18.15 -0.80 0.32
N SER A 77 -18.04 -0.53 -0.98
CA SER A 77 -17.31 -1.39 -1.93
C SER A 77 -15.84 -1.55 -1.54
N LYS A 78 -15.17 -0.44 -1.18
CA LYS A 78 -13.80 -0.47 -0.67
C LYS A 78 -13.68 -1.34 0.57
N ASP A 79 -14.55 -1.14 1.57
CA ASP A 79 -14.49 -1.85 2.84
C ASP A 79 -14.79 -3.34 2.65
N LYS A 80 -15.71 -3.69 1.74
CA LYS A 80 -16.01 -5.08 1.35
C LYS A 80 -14.83 -5.76 0.65
N ILE A 81 -14.20 -5.08 -0.31
CA ILE A 81 -12.99 -5.59 -0.98
C ILE A 81 -11.87 -5.83 0.05
N ASN A 82 -11.65 -4.87 0.95
CA ASN A 82 -10.63 -5.00 1.98
C ASN A 82 -10.92 -6.16 2.94
N SER A 83 -12.18 -6.37 3.34
CA SER A 83 -12.56 -7.49 4.22
C SER A 83 -12.27 -8.86 3.60
N ILE A 84 -12.34 -8.97 2.26
CA ILE A 84 -11.99 -10.20 1.54
C ILE A 84 -10.48 -10.39 1.45
N ILE A 85 -9.72 -9.33 1.19
CA ILE A 85 -8.29 -9.41 0.85
C ILE A 85 -7.40 -9.37 2.10
N HIS A 86 -7.68 -8.52 3.09
CA HIS A 86 -6.79 -8.25 4.21
C HIS A 86 -6.41 -9.50 5.04
N PRO A 87 -7.31 -10.43 5.36
CA PRO A 87 -6.93 -11.62 6.12
C PRO A 87 -5.83 -12.45 5.43
N PHE A 88 -5.93 -12.60 4.11
CA PHE A 88 -4.94 -13.34 3.31
C PHE A 88 -3.65 -12.53 3.14
N PHE A 89 -3.78 -11.22 2.93
CA PHE A 89 -2.64 -10.32 2.81
C PHE A 89 -1.76 -10.37 4.08
N TYR A 90 -2.33 -10.19 5.27
CA TYR A 90 -1.55 -10.19 6.50
C TYR A 90 -1.02 -11.57 6.88
N LYS A 91 -1.77 -12.64 6.57
CA LYS A 91 -1.26 -14.01 6.71
C LYS A 91 0.00 -14.20 5.86
N GLU A 92 -0.05 -13.87 4.59
CA GLU A 92 1.08 -14.03 3.66
C GLU A 92 2.25 -13.11 4.03
N LEU A 93 1.96 -11.84 4.35
CA LEU A 93 3.00 -10.91 4.80
C LEU A 93 3.75 -11.43 6.02
N ASN A 94 3.05 -11.89 7.06
CA ASN A 94 3.69 -12.41 8.26
C ASN A 94 4.49 -13.71 7.97
N LEU A 95 4.05 -14.54 7.04
CA LEU A 95 4.84 -15.70 6.60
C LEU A 95 6.13 -15.28 5.89
N ILE A 96 6.06 -14.27 5.01
CA ILE A 96 7.25 -13.72 4.33
C ILE A 96 8.22 -13.13 5.35
N LEU A 97 7.73 -12.37 6.32
CA LEU A 97 8.56 -11.78 7.38
C LEU A 97 9.22 -12.86 8.22
N GLY A 98 8.49 -13.91 8.62
CA GLY A 98 9.03 -15.02 9.41
C GLY A 98 10.15 -15.79 8.72
N LYS A 99 10.01 -16.00 7.39
CA LYS A 99 11.06 -16.66 6.59
C LYS A 99 12.29 -15.78 6.32
N SER A 100 12.25 -14.52 6.71
CA SER A 100 13.28 -13.52 6.41
C SER A 100 14.05 -13.08 7.67
N SER A 101 14.09 -13.91 8.70
CA SER A 101 14.67 -13.60 10.01
C SER A 101 16.10 -13.05 10.00
N ASN A 102 16.89 -13.41 8.98
CA ASN A 102 18.28 -12.97 8.82
C ASN A 102 18.46 -11.73 7.94
N ASN A 103 17.38 -11.17 7.39
CA ASN A 103 17.45 -10.02 6.49
C ASN A 103 16.85 -8.76 7.13
N ASN A 104 17.46 -7.61 6.87
CA ASN A 104 16.81 -6.33 7.11
C ASN A 104 15.74 -6.08 6.04
N ILE A 105 14.56 -5.65 6.45
CA ILE A 105 13.39 -5.49 5.56
C ILE A 105 12.91 -4.06 5.59
N VAL A 106 12.58 -3.53 4.41
CA VAL A 106 11.78 -2.33 4.24
C VAL A 106 10.44 -2.70 3.62
N LEU A 107 9.37 -2.41 4.33
CA LEU A 107 7.99 -2.63 3.91
C LEU A 107 7.32 -1.31 3.55
N GLU A 108 6.91 -1.13 2.31
CA GLU A 108 6.02 -0.02 1.94
C GLU A 108 4.58 -0.36 2.31
N LEU A 109 4.01 0.34 3.30
CA LEU A 109 2.64 0.15 3.80
C LEU A 109 1.88 1.48 3.81
N PRO A 110 0.99 1.74 2.82
CA PRO A 110 0.25 3.00 2.74
C PRO A 110 -0.76 3.23 3.87
N LEU A 111 -1.31 2.15 4.43
CA LEU A 111 -2.35 2.18 5.46
C LEU A 111 -1.73 1.91 6.83
N ILE A 112 -1.22 2.97 7.47
CA ILE A 112 -0.52 2.88 8.77
C ILE A 112 -1.39 2.23 9.85
N GLU A 113 -2.71 2.45 9.83
CA GLU A 113 -3.65 1.87 10.77
C GLU A 113 -3.71 0.34 10.73
N THR A 114 -3.17 -0.26 9.71
CA THR A 114 -3.12 -1.72 9.55
C THR A 114 -1.79 -2.32 10.01
N SER A 115 -0.83 -1.51 10.48
CA SER A 115 0.47 -1.99 10.98
C SER A 115 0.31 -2.93 12.18
N ASN A 116 -0.76 -2.80 12.96
CA ASN A 116 -1.06 -3.67 14.10
C ASN A 116 -1.28 -5.15 13.73
N TYR A 117 -1.57 -5.46 12.45
CA TYR A 117 -1.65 -6.84 11.99
C TYR A 117 -0.28 -7.48 11.70
N ILE A 118 0.80 -6.70 11.80
CA ILE A 118 2.18 -7.16 11.62
C ILE A 118 2.70 -7.66 12.97
N LYS A 119 3.08 -8.94 13.04
CA LYS A 119 3.49 -9.63 14.27
C LYS A 119 4.97 -9.40 14.66
N TYR A 120 5.65 -8.47 14.01
CA TYR A 120 7.09 -8.22 14.22
C TYR A 120 7.33 -6.79 14.66
N ASN A 121 8.28 -6.63 15.58
CA ASN A 121 8.73 -5.30 15.98
C ASN A 121 9.25 -4.53 14.77
N SER A 122 8.77 -3.31 14.60
CA SER A 122 9.10 -2.47 13.46
C SER A 122 9.31 -1.02 13.88
N LYS A 123 10.07 -0.28 13.08
CA LYS A 123 10.11 1.18 13.12
C LYS A 123 9.28 1.74 11.99
N ILE A 124 8.37 2.64 12.31
CA ILE A 124 7.48 3.27 11.33
C ILE A 124 8.03 4.64 10.96
N VAL A 125 8.31 4.80 9.68
CA VAL A 125 8.77 6.06 9.07
C VAL A 125 7.67 6.60 8.17
N THR A 126 7.10 7.74 8.54
CA THR A 126 6.08 8.41 7.70
C THR A 126 6.70 9.51 6.86
N ILE A 127 6.35 9.53 5.57
CA ILE A 127 6.70 10.62 4.67
C ILE A 127 5.56 11.63 4.61
N LYS A 128 5.84 12.86 5.10
CA LYS A 128 4.94 14.01 5.06
C LYS A 128 5.25 14.85 3.81
N THR A 129 4.22 15.18 3.04
CA THR A 129 4.36 15.96 1.81
C THR A 129 3.10 16.82 1.60
N LYS A 130 3.29 18.07 1.18
CA LYS A 130 2.20 19.01 0.90
C LYS A 130 1.24 18.45 -0.15
N LEU A 131 -0.05 18.68 0.01
CA LEU A 131 -1.12 18.16 -0.86
C LEU A 131 -0.88 18.48 -2.35
N LYS A 132 -0.48 19.71 -2.67
CA LYS A 132 -0.21 20.16 -4.04
C LYS A 132 0.86 19.28 -4.69
N ILE A 133 1.98 19.04 -4.00
CA ILE A 133 3.09 18.22 -4.49
C ILE A 133 2.69 16.76 -4.67
N ARG A 134 1.96 16.20 -3.69
CA ARG A 134 1.45 14.82 -3.78
C ARG A 134 0.54 14.63 -5.00
N LYS A 135 -0.35 15.60 -5.26
CA LYS A 135 -1.24 15.58 -6.42
C LYS A 135 -0.44 15.65 -7.72
N GLN A 136 0.53 16.53 -7.84
CA GLN A 136 1.40 16.64 -9.02
C GLN A 136 2.15 15.32 -9.29
N ARG A 137 2.80 14.76 -8.26
CA ARG A 137 3.53 13.47 -8.37
C ARG A 137 2.62 12.30 -8.73
N TYR A 138 1.38 12.31 -8.26
CA TYR A 138 0.41 11.29 -8.62
C TYR A 138 -0.01 11.41 -10.09
N LEU A 139 -0.34 12.62 -10.55
CA LEU A 139 -0.79 12.87 -11.92
C LEU A 139 0.32 12.75 -12.96
N ALA A 140 1.59 12.87 -12.57
CA ALA A 140 2.72 12.61 -13.46
C ALA A 140 2.82 11.15 -13.94
N LYS A 141 2.09 10.22 -13.33
CA LYS A 141 2.00 8.83 -13.78
C LYS A 141 0.95 8.72 -14.89
N SER A 142 1.29 8.16 -16.04
CA SER A 142 0.50 8.13 -17.27
C SER A 142 -0.92 7.51 -17.17
N THR A 143 -1.19 6.71 -16.13
CA THR A 143 -2.45 5.95 -15.99
C THR A 143 -3.37 6.48 -14.88
N THR A 144 -3.13 7.70 -14.36
CA THR A 144 -3.83 8.22 -13.18
C THR A 144 -4.77 9.38 -13.53
N LYS A 145 -5.89 9.47 -12.81
CA LYS A 145 -6.88 10.55 -12.97
C LYS A 145 -6.96 11.41 -11.71
N SER A 146 -7.31 12.68 -11.86
CA SER A 146 -7.46 13.63 -10.73
C SER A 146 -8.53 13.19 -9.75
N GLU A 147 -9.62 12.60 -10.25
CA GLU A 147 -10.74 12.08 -9.47
C GLU A 147 -10.29 10.90 -8.59
N ASP A 148 -9.50 9.98 -9.16
CA ASP A 148 -8.92 8.86 -8.41
C ASP A 148 -8.09 9.37 -7.22
N PHE A 149 -7.28 10.42 -7.45
CA PHE A 149 -6.48 11.03 -6.38
C PHE A 149 -7.34 11.57 -5.25
N LYS A 150 -8.42 12.31 -5.58
CA LYS A 150 -9.34 12.88 -4.58
C LYS A 150 -9.97 11.78 -3.72
N ILE A 151 -10.47 10.71 -4.36
CA ILE A 151 -11.10 9.58 -3.67
C ILE A 151 -10.09 8.86 -2.77
N LEU A 152 -8.93 8.49 -3.31
CA LEU A 152 -7.89 7.79 -2.57
C LEU A 152 -7.35 8.62 -1.40
N ASN A 153 -7.17 9.94 -1.60
CA ASN A 153 -6.75 10.83 -0.53
C ASN A 153 -7.81 10.97 0.59
N LYS A 154 -9.11 10.92 0.24
CA LYS A 154 -10.23 10.92 1.20
C LYS A 154 -10.28 9.61 2.00
N TYR A 155 -9.94 8.49 1.39
CA TYR A 155 -9.93 7.18 2.06
C TYR A 155 -8.78 7.00 3.05
N GLN A 156 -7.73 7.80 2.96
CA GLN A 156 -6.59 7.74 3.87
C GLN A 156 -6.84 8.61 5.12
N LYS A 157 -6.23 8.22 6.23
CA LYS A 157 -6.25 8.99 7.48
C LYS A 157 -5.64 10.39 7.31
N SER A 158 -5.85 11.28 8.27
CA SER A 158 -5.27 12.62 8.27
C SER A 158 -3.73 12.58 8.41
N SER A 159 -3.05 13.68 8.09
CA SER A 159 -1.58 13.75 8.24
C SER A 159 -1.17 13.61 9.70
N GLU A 160 -1.94 14.20 10.60
CA GLU A 160 -1.72 14.15 12.05
C GLU A 160 -1.84 12.72 12.58
N TYR A 161 -2.75 11.92 12.00
CA TYR A 161 -2.85 10.50 12.34
C TYR A 161 -1.57 9.74 11.98
N TYR A 162 -1.04 9.97 10.76
CA TYR A 162 0.22 9.35 10.37
C TYR A 162 1.38 9.77 11.27
N GLU A 163 1.47 11.05 11.61
CA GLU A 163 2.53 11.60 12.50
C GLU A 163 2.45 10.99 13.90
N LYS A 164 1.23 10.90 14.45
CA LYS A 164 1.00 10.34 15.81
C LYS A 164 1.44 8.87 15.94
N TYR A 165 1.26 8.08 14.89
CA TYR A 165 1.54 6.64 14.92
C TYR A 165 2.88 6.25 14.26
N SER A 166 3.78 7.21 14.10
CA SER A 166 5.12 6.99 13.52
C SER A 166 6.23 7.21 14.53
N ASP A 167 7.28 6.39 14.43
CA ASP A 167 8.52 6.64 15.18
C ASP A 167 9.31 7.82 14.59
N TYR A 168 9.24 8.00 13.26
CA TYR A 168 9.95 9.07 12.55
C TYR A 168 9.06 9.67 11.47
N VAL A 169 9.22 10.99 11.28
CA VAL A 169 8.52 11.73 10.21
C VAL A 169 9.55 12.44 9.34
N ILE A 170 9.51 12.18 8.03
CA ILE A 170 10.39 12.80 7.04
C ILE A 170 9.57 13.76 6.18
N SER A 171 9.98 15.01 6.09
CA SER A 171 9.39 15.99 5.19
C SER A 171 9.96 15.82 3.78
N ASN A 172 9.08 15.63 2.78
CA ASN A 172 9.46 15.46 1.38
C ASN A 172 8.73 16.47 0.48
N ASN A 173 9.11 17.72 0.59
CA ASN A 173 8.51 18.81 -0.20
C ASN A 173 9.40 19.26 -1.37
N ASP A 174 10.60 18.74 -1.49
CA ASP A 174 11.61 19.16 -2.45
C ASP A 174 11.83 18.13 -3.56
N THR A 175 12.92 18.24 -4.30
CA THR A 175 13.30 17.30 -5.36
C THR A 175 13.79 15.96 -4.79
N ILE A 176 13.85 14.92 -5.67
CA ILE A 176 14.28 13.55 -5.29
C ILE A 176 15.71 13.53 -4.70
N GLU A 177 16.54 14.49 -5.05
CA GLU A 177 17.95 14.56 -4.63
C GLU A 177 18.13 14.87 -3.14
N ILE A 178 17.08 15.37 -2.47
CA ILE A 178 17.10 15.76 -1.05
C ILE A 178 16.40 14.71 -0.15
N LEU A 179 15.79 13.69 -0.73
CA LEU A 179 15.17 12.61 0.01
C LEU A 179 16.18 11.49 0.29
#